data_9538ee7eebdc6adf7af7b64d518e33ff
#
_entry.id   9538ee7eebdc6adf7af7b64d518e33ff
#
_cell.length_a   1.000
_cell.length_b   1.000
_cell.length_c   1.000
_cell.angle_alpha   90.00
_cell.angle_beta   90.00
_cell.angle_gamma   90.00
#
_symmetry.space_group_name_H-M   'P 1'
#
loop_
_entity.id
_entity.type
_entity.pdbx_description
1 polymer ?
#
loop_
_entity_poly.entity_id
_entity_poly.type
_entity_poly.pdbx_seq_one_letter_code
_entity_poly.pdbx_strand_id
1 'polypeptide(L)'
;MRQAKSDLTEQIFLAMDRLMAKEGLNQLSMHKLAKEANIAAGSIYLYFKNKDELLEQFAHRVFAMFMATLEKDYDETMSFFEQYRRMWWNIWYFLKEHPTILSNLNQYQSLPNFIEVCKKMTINSRWELFCKKAQQAGILAILPNHLLFLLSLKRAVIIASELKFFDVVLTEDILESIIERSWRAIQK
;
A
#
# COMPACT_ATOMS: atom_id res chain seq x y z
N MET A 1 -5.68 -15.97 -24.19
CA MET A 1 -6.46 -16.42 -23.02
C MET A 1 -5.91 -15.99 -21.65
N ARG A 2 -4.59 -16.09 -21.38
CA ARG A 2 -4.00 -15.72 -20.07
C ARG A 2 -4.11 -14.21 -19.78
N GLN A 3 -3.93 -13.36 -20.78
CA GLN A 3 -4.03 -11.90 -20.66
C GLN A 3 -5.46 -11.43 -20.38
N ALA A 4 -6.46 -11.94 -21.12
CA ALA A 4 -7.87 -11.60 -20.87
C ALA A 4 -8.36 -12.03 -19.47
N LYS A 5 -7.81 -13.12 -18.91
CA LYS A 5 -8.11 -13.54 -17.54
C LYS A 5 -7.50 -12.59 -16.51
N SER A 6 -6.29 -12.09 -16.75
CA SER A 6 -5.62 -11.09 -15.89
C SER A 6 -6.40 -9.78 -15.89
N ASP A 7 -6.84 -9.33 -17.05
CA ASP A 7 -7.55 -8.05 -17.23
C ASP A 7 -8.90 -8.04 -16.50
N LEU A 8 -9.64 -9.15 -16.57
CA LEU A 8 -10.92 -9.25 -15.87
C LEU A 8 -10.76 -9.40 -14.36
N THR A 9 -9.73 -10.11 -13.90
CA THR A 9 -9.40 -10.17 -12.47
C THR A 9 -9.09 -8.77 -11.92
N GLU A 10 -8.31 -7.97 -12.63
CA GLU A 10 -8.02 -6.59 -12.26
C GLU A 10 -9.27 -5.71 -12.28
N GLN A 11 -10.15 -5.87 -13.28
CA GLN A 11 -11.45 -5.19 -13.33
C GLN A 11 -12.32 -5.51 -12.10
N ILE A 12 -12.35 -6.77 -11.66
CA ILE A 12 -13.05 -7.18 -10.44
C ILE A 12 -12.44 -6.53 -9.19
N PHE A 13 -11.11 -6.47 -9.09
CA PHE A 13 -10.44 -5.82 -7.96
C PHE A 13 -10.67 -4.30 -7.92
N LEU A 14 -10.67 -3.63 -9.06
CA LEU A 14 -11.01 -2.20 -9.14
C LEU A 14 -12.47 -1.95 -8.76
N ALA A 15 -13.40 -2.83 -9.15
CA ALA A 15 -14.79 -2.77 -8.71
C ALA A 15 -14.91 -2.98 -7.21
N MET A 16 -14.10 -3.87 -6.63
CA MET A 16 -14.05 -4.11 -5.20
C MET A 16 -13.59 -2.86 -4.43
N ASP A 17 -12.52 -2.20 -4.89
CA ASP A 17 -12.05 -0.94 -4.30
C ASP A 17 -13.14 0.14 -4.29
N ARG A 18 -13.90 0.29 -5.40
CA ARG A 18 -15.01 1.24 -5.48
C ARG A 18 -16.15 0.90 -4.52
N LEU A 19 -16.55 -0.37 -4.46
CA LEU A 19 -17.60 -0.83 -3.55
C LEU A 19 -17.22 -0.64 -2.07
N MET A 20 -15.97 -0.97 -1.73
CA MET A 20 -15.46 -0.77 -0.38
C MET A 20 -15.48 0.71 0.02
N ALA A 21 -15.08 1.60 -0.87
CA ALA A 21 -15.10 3.05 -0.61
C ALA A 21 -16.53 3.59 -0.45
N LYS A 22 -17.49 3.00 -1.16
CA LYS A 22 -18.90 3.44 -1.17
C LYS A 22 -19.74 2.86 -0.04
N GLU A 23 -19.61 1.56 0.21
CA GLU A 23 -20.52 0.79 1.08
C GLU A 23 -19.81 0.12 2.26
N GLY A 24 -18.48 0.04 2.22
CA GLY A 24 -17.66 -0.66 3.21
C GLY A 24 -17.49 -2.15 2.91
N LEU A 25 -16.38 -2.71 3.42
CA LEU A 25 -16.00 -4.11 3.23
C LEU A 25 -17.09 -5.08 3.70
N ASN A 26 -17.78 -4.77 4.80
CA ASN A 26 -18.79 -5.64 5.39
C ASN A 26 -20.03 -5.83 4.48
N GLN A 27 -20.32 -4.87 3.61
CA GLN A 27 -21.45 -4.93 2.68
C GLN A 27 -21.14 -5.63 1.36
N LEU A 28 -19.90 -6.06 1.19
CA LEU A 28 -19.43 -6.71 -0.03
C LEU A 28 -20.08 -8.10 -0.20
N SER A 29 -20.67 -8.33 -1.37
CA SER A 29 -21.14 -9.66 -1.80
C SER A 29 -20.70 -9.94 -3.23
N MET A 30 -20.58 -11.22 -3.59
CA MET A 30 -20.19 -11.65 -4.94
C MET A 30 -21.15 -11.10 -6.02
N HIS A 31 -22.44 -11.03 -5.71
CA HIS A 31 -23.45 -10.49 -6.62
C HIS A 31 -23.30 -8.97 -6.83
N LYS A 32 -23.13 -8.19 -5.76
CA LYS A 32 -22.89 -6.74 -5.84
C LYS A 32 -21.60 -6.46 -6.62
N LEU A 33 -20.56 -7.25 -6.35
CA LEU A 33 -19.27 -7.09 -7.02
C LEU A 33 -19.34 -7.40 -8.52
N ALA A 34 -20.04 -8.47 -8.91
CA ALA A 34 -20.24 -8.79 -10.33
C ALA A 34 -20.99 -7.65 -11.05
N LYS A 35 -22.02 -7.09 -10.39
CA LYS A 35 -22.78 -5.94 -10.92
C LYS A 35 -21.87 -4.70 -11.08
N GLU A 36 -21.08 -4.37 -10.05
CA GLU A 36 -20.15 -3.23 -10.08
C GLU A 36 -19.04 -3.41 -11.12
N ALA A 37 -18.56 -4.64 -11.30
CA ALA A 37 -17.60 -5.01 -12.34
C ALA A 37 -18.20 -5.12 -13.75
N ASN A 38 -19.52 -4.93 -13.91
CA ASN A 38 -20.24 -5.08 -15.15
C ASN A 38 -20.04 -6.44 -15.83
N ILE A 39 -20.13 -7.53 -15.02
CA ILE A 39 -20.06 -8.91 -15.48
C ILE A 39 -21.28 -9.70 -15.02
N ALA A 40 -21.61 -10.80 -15.70
CA ALA A 40 -22.67 -11.69 -15.24
C ALA A 40 -22.34 -12.28 -13.86
N ALA A 41 -23.35 -12.41 -13.00
CA ALA A 41 -23.16 -12.88 -11.62
C ALA A 41 -22.47 -14.26 -11.53
N GLY A 42 -22.74 -15.15 -12.49
CA GLY A 42 -22.07 -16.46 -12.56
C GLY A 42 -20.61 -16.39 -13.02
N SER A 43 -20.24 -15.35 -13.78
CA SER A 43 -18.88 -15.22 -14.33
C SER A 43 -17.82 -15.00 -13.26
N ILE A 44 -18.17 -14.36 -12.13
CA ILE A 44 -17.21 -14.12 -11.04
C ILE A 44 -16.67 -15.43 -10.45
N TYR A 45 -17.53 -16.50 -10.44
CA TYR A 45 -17.14 -17.82 -9.91
C TYR A 45 -16.20 -18.60 -10.83
N LEU A 46 -15.97 -18.12 -12.08
CA LEU A 46 -14.92 -18.66 -12.95
C LEU A 46 -13.52 -18.19 -12.52
N TYR A 47 -13.44 -17.12 -11.69
CA TYR A 47 -12.20 -16.50 -11.23
C TYR A 47 -11.93 -16.78 -9.75
N PHE A 48 -12.98 -16.81 -8.93
CA PHE A 48 -12.89 -16.99 -7.48
C PHE A 48 -13.96 -17.99 -7.03
N LYS A 49 -13.53 -19.07 -6.36
CA LYS A 49 -14.44 -20.13 -5.89
C LYS A 49 -15.48 -19.62 -4.90
N ASN A 50 -15.08 -18.65 -4.07
CA ASN A 50 -15.91 -18.05 -3.04
C ASN A 50 -15.39 -16.65 -2.66
N LYS A 51 -16.09 -15.99 -1.75
CA LYS A 51 -15.72 -14.68 -1.24
C LYS A 51 -14.37 -14.68 -0.51
N ASP A 52 -14.04 -15.73 0.21
CA ASP A 52 -12.81 -15.78 1.01
C ASP A 52 -11.57 -15.83 0.11
N GLU A 53 -11.59 -16.65 -0.95
CA GLU A 53 -10.52 -16.67 -1.95
C GLU A 53 -10.36 -15.31 -2.64
N LEU A 54 -11.47 -14.67 -2.99
CA LEU A 54 -11.45 -13.32 -3.55
C LEU A 54 -10.76 -12.33 -2.60
N LEU A 55 -11.15 -12.31 -1.32
CA LEU A 55 -10.61 -11.40 -0.32
C LEU A 55 -9.11 -11.64 -0.08
N GLU A 56 -8.68 -12.90 -0.05
CA GLU A 56 -7.27 -13.26 0.09
C GLU A 56 -6.44 -12.78 -1.11
N GLN A 57 -6.89 -13.08 -2.34
CA GLN A 57 -6.21 -12.61 -3.55
C GLN A 57 -6.19 -11.08 -3.65
N PHE A 58 -7.25 -10.42 -3.20
CA PHE A 58 -7.31 -8.97 -3.14
C PHE A 58 -6.31 -8.40 -2.11
N ALA A 59 -6.17 -9.02 -0.95
CA ALA A 59 -5.16 -8.63 0.04
C ALA A 59 -3.74 -8.72 -0.53
N HIS A 60 -3.42 -9.81 -1.25
CA HIS A 60 -2.15 -9.94 -1.97
C HIS A 60 -1.93 -8.82 -2.99
N ARG A 61 -2.95 -8.49 -3.79
CA ARG A 61 -2.87 -7.40 -4.78
C ARG A 61 -2.61 -6.05 -4.13
N VAL A 62 -3.37 -5.70 -3.09
CA VAL A 62 -3.21 -4.42 -2.38
C VAL A 62 -1.79 -4.27 -1.84
N PHE A 63 -1.29 -5.32 -1.20
CA PHE A 63 0.06 -5.28 -0.65
C PHE A 63 1.14 -5.26 -1.75
N ALA A 64 0.96 -6.00 -2.85
CA ALA A 64 1.87 -5.98 -3.99
C ALA A 64 1.97 -4.59 -4.63
N MET A 65 0.84 -3.88 -4.78
CA MET A 65 0.84 -2.50 -5.27
C MET A 65 1.65 -1.57 -4.36
N PHE A 66 1.48 -1.71 -3.04
CA PHE A 66 2.25 -0.93 -2.07
C PHE A 66 3.75 -1.25 -2.14
N MET A 67 4.13 -2.52 -2.27
CA MET A 67 5.54 -2.91 -2.45
C MET A 67 6.12 -2.36 -3.76
N ALA A 68 5.38 -2.44 -4.87
CA ALA A 68 5.81 -1.88 -6.15
C ALA A 68 6.03 -0.36 -6.09
N THR A 69 5.25 0.34 -5.25
CA THR A 69 5.43 1.77 -5.00
C THR A 69 6.80 2.08 -4.39
N LEU A 70 7.31 1.24 -3.49
CA LEU A 70 8.64 1.41 -2.89
C LEU A 70 9.78 1.11 -3.87
N GLU A 71 9.53 0.31 -4.90
CA GLU A 71 10.52 -0.04 -5.93
C GLU A 71 10.64 1.02 -7.03
N LYS A 72 9.64 1.90 -7.17
CA LYS A 72 9.59 2.87 -8.28
C LYS A 72 10.82 3.77 -8.26
N ASP A 73 11.55 3.79 -9.39
CA ASP A 73 12.75 4.62 -9.61
C ASP A 73 13.81 4.48 -8.49
N TYR A 74 13.86 3.32 -7.84
CA TYR A 74 14.83 3.07 -6.78
C TYR A 74 16.24 2.92 -7.35
N ASP A 75 17.19 3.63 -6.74
CA ASP A 75 18.61 3.61 -7.14
C ASP A 75 19.48 3.40 -5.90
N GLU A 76 20.17 2.26 -5.87
CA GLU A 76 21.08 1.87 -4.78
C GLU A 76 22.37 2.69 -4.71
N THR A 77 22.71 3.44 -5.75
CA THR A 77 23.91 4.30 -5.79
C THR A 77 23.73 5.61 -5.06
N MET A 78 22.48 5.98 -4.78
CA MET A 78 22.15 7.19 -4.01
C MET A 78 22.49 7.02 -2.53
N SER A 79 22.65 8.15 -1.82
CA SER A 79 22.77 8.14 -0.36
C SER A 79 21.57 7.46 0.30
N PHE A 80 21.73 6.89 1.50
CA PHE A 80 20.60 6.29 2.24
C PHE A 80 19.45 7.27 2.47
N PHE A 81 19.75 8.54 2.71
CA PHE A 81 18.73 9.57 2.84
C PHE A 81 17.93 9.77 1.55
N GLU A 82 18.60 9.87 0.40
CA GLU A 82 17.93 10.03 -0.89
C GLU A 82 17.09 8.81 -1.30
N GLN A 83 17.58 7.59 -1.02
CA GLN A 83 16.80 6.37 -1.21
C GLN A 83 15.51 6.40 -0.34
N TYR A 84 15.65 6.77 0.92
CA TYR A 84 14.53 6.93 1.86
C TYR A 84 13.55 8.02 1.40
N ARG A 85 14.06 9.20 1.05
CA ARG A 85 13.29 10.34 0.56
C ARG A 85 12.47 9.97 -0.68
N ARG A 86 13.05 9.23 -1.61
CA ARG A 86 12.37 8.71 -2.80
C ARG A 86 11.23 7.76 -2.46
N MET A 87 11.45 6.78 -1.59
CA MET A 87 10.39 5.88 -1.12
C MET A 87 9.25 6.66 -0.46
N TRP A 88 9.56 7.68 0.32
CA TRP A 88 8.57 8.52 0.97
C TRP A 88 7.69 9.28 -0.05
N TRP A 89 8.31 9.94 -1.02
CA TRP A 89 7.61 10.64 -2.09
C TRP A 89 6.80 9.69 -2.98
N ASN A 90 7.30 8.51 -3.27
CA ASN A 90 6.57 7.50 -4.02
C ASN A 90 5.27 7.10 -3.33
N ILE A 91 5.29 6.88 -2.00
CA ILE A 91 4.07 6.62 -1.21
C ILE A 91 3.13 7.81 -1.29
N TRP A 92 3.63 9.02 -1.12
CA TRP A 92 2.83 10.24 -1.13
C TRP A 92 2.09 10.42 -2.46
N TYR A 93 2.80 10.38 -3.58
CA TYR A 93 2.20 10.53 -4.90
C TYR A 93 1.24 9.39 -5.23
N PHE A 94 1.61 8.15 -4.92
CA PHE A 94 0.72 7.02 -5.09
C PHE A 94 -0.63 7.22 -4.41
N LEU A 95 -0.63 7.66 -3.16
CA LEU A 95 -1.87 7.90 -2.41
C LEU A 95 -2.67 9.08 -2.96
N LYS A 96 -2.00 10.12 -3.45
CA LYS A 96 -2.64 11.27 -4.11
C LYS A 96 -3.30 10.90 -5.44
N GLU A 97 -2.66 10.03 -6.21
CA GLU A 97 -3.15 9.54 -7.50
C GLU A 97 -4.28 8.50 -7.34
N HIS A 98 -4.37 7.84 -6.18
CA HIS A 98 -5.33 6.78 -5.92
C HIS A 98 -6.25 7.08 -4.71
N PRO A 99 -7.17 8.06 -4.82
CA PRO A 99 -8.02 8.49 -3.69
C PRO A 99 -8.94 7.36 -3.17
N THR A 100 -9.33 6.42 -4.02
CA THR A 100 -10.11 5.25 -3.61
C THR A 100 -9.31 4.34 -2.68
N ILE A 101 -8.02 4.12 -2.99
CA ILE A 101 -7.11 3.34 -2.15
C ILE A 101 -6.91 4.05 -0.81
N LEU A 102 -6.69 5.36 -0.86
CA LEU A 102 -6.56 6.19 0.35
C LEU A 102 -7.79 6.07 1.27
N SER A 103 -8.99 6.09 0.70
CA SER A 103 -10.24 5.93 1.45
C SER A 103 -10.39 4.54 2.08
N ASN A 104 -9.82 3.52 1.47
CA ASN A 104 -9.93 2.12 1.90
C ASN A 104 -8.80 1.66 2.85
N LEU A 105 -7.80 2.48 3.14
CA LEU A 105 -6.61 2.07 3.91
C LEU A 105 -6.93 1.32 5.21
N ASN A 106 -7.89 1.81 5.98
CA ASN A 106 -8.27 1.16 7.24
C ASN A 106 -9.04 -0.15 7.01
N GLN A 107 -9.79 -0.25 5.91
CA GLN A 107 -10.55 -1.45 5.57
C GLN A 107 -9.64 -2.59 5.09
N TYR A 108 -8.52 -2.28 4.43
CA TYR A 108 -7.56 -3.30 3.99
C TYR A 108 -6.98 -4.10 5.16
N GLN A 109 -6.78 -3.47 6.32
CA GLN A 109 -6.31 -4.15 7.54
C GLN A 109 -7.31 -5.18 8.07
N SER A 110 -8.59 -5.05 7.71
CA SER A 110 -9.67 -5.96 8.08
C SER A 110 -9.86 -7.11 7.07
N LEU A 111 -9.08 -7.14 5.99
CA LEU A 111 -9.11 -8.26 5.04
C LEU A 111 -8.62 -9.55 5.70
N PRO A 112 -9.26 -10.71 5.42
CA PRO A 112 -8.80 -11.99 5.93
C PRO A 112 -7.33 -12.24 5.58
N ASN A 113 -6.56 -12.78 6.53
CA ASN A 113 -5.15 -13.12 6.38
C ASN A 113 -4.22 -11.93 6.01
N PHE A 114 -4.69 -10.67 6.05
CA PHE A 114 -3.91 -9.50 5.62
C PHE A 114 -2.56 -9.42 6.35
N ILE A 115 -2.54 -9.65 7.66
CA ILE A 115 -1.30 -9.63 8.45
C ILE A 115 -0.32 -10.70 7.98
N GLU A 116 -0.79 -11.90 7.68
CA GLU A 116 0.06 -13.00 7.18
C GLU A 116 0.57 -12.72 5.76
N VAL A 117 -0.26 -12.12 4.91
CA VAL A 117 0.15 -11.62 3.59
C VAL A 117 1.26 -10.58 3.75
N CYS A 118 1.09 -9.59 4.63
CA CYS A 118 2.10 -8.57 4.91
C CYS A 118 3.42 -9.21 5.37
N LYS A 119 3.39 -10.12 6.34
CA LYS A 119 4.60 -10.79 6.84
C LYS A 119 5.35 -11.54 5.75
N LYS A 120 4.64 -12.29 4.89
CA LYS A 120 5.26 -13.05 3.80
C LYS A 120 5.86 -12.16 2.73
N MET A 121 5.13 -11.12 2.32
CA MET A 121 5.54 -10.23 1.22
C MET A 121 6.59 -9.19 1.63
N THR A 122 6.82 -8.96 2.93
CA THR A 122 7.90 -8.09 3.40
C THR A 122 9.27 -8.77 3.37
N ILE A 123 9.32 -10.10 3.31
CA ILE A 123 10.58 -10.85 3.20
C ILE A 123 11.30 -10.47 1.89
N ASN A 124 12.54 -10.01 1.99
CA ASN A 124 13.34 -9.49 0.88
C ASN A 124 12.71 -8.31 0.14
N SER A 125 11.74 -7.62 0.74
CA SER A 125 11.19 -6.39 0.18
C SER A 125 12.24 -5.28 0.12
N ARG A 126 12.00 -4.27 -0.72
CA ARG A 126 12.88 -3.09 -0.82
C ARG A 126 13.16 -2.46 0.54
N TRP A 127 12.12 -2.29 1.35
CA TRP A 127 12.27 -1.73 2.69
C TRP A 127 13.16 -2.58 3.60
N GLU A 128 12.97 -3.90 3.61
CA GLU A 128 13.79 -4.79 4.42
C GLU A 128 15.27 -4.76 3.99
N LEU A 129 15.53 -4.84 2.68
CA LEU A 129 16.89 -4.77 2.13
C LEU A 129 17.56 -3.43 2.43
N PHE A 130 16.81 -2.34 2.28
CA PHE A 130 17.27 -0.99 2.65
C PHE A 130 17.63 -0.90 4.13
N CYS A 131 16.74 -1.32 5.03
CA CYS A 131 16.99 -1.30 6.48
C CYS A 131 18.24 -2.11 6.83
N LYS A 132 18.38 -3.34 6.29
CA LYS A 132 19.53 -4.19 6.54
C LYS A 132 20.85 -3.52 6.13
N LYS A 133 20.93 -2.96 4.93
CA LYS A 133 22.11 -2.25 4.43
C LYS A 133 22.44 -1.02 5.28
N ALA A 134 21.43 -0.20 5.59
CA ALA A 134 21.63 1.03 6.35
C ALA A 134 21.98 0.78 7.83
N GLN A 135 21.46 -0.29 8.45
CA GLN A 135 21.86 -0.73 9.78
C GLN A 135 23.29 -1.25 9.81
N GLN A 136 23.70 -2.06 8.81
CA GLN A 136 25.07 -2.54 8.66
C GLN A 136 26.07 -1.39 8.48
N ALA A 137 25.66 -0.32 7.77
CA ALA A 137 26.45 0.90 7.60
C ALA A 137 26.46 1.82 8.85
N GLY A 138 25.74 1.46 9.93
CA GLY A 138 25.66 2.25 11.15
C GLY A 138 24.85 3.53 11.03
N ILE A 139 24.02 3.65 9.99
CA ILE A 139 23.17 4.83 9.71
C ILE A 139 21.85 4.76 10.47
N LEU A 140 21.18 3.59 10.43
CA LEU A 140 19.91 3.40 11.11
C LEU A 140 20.08 2.76 12.49
N ALA A 141 19.17 3.09 13.39
CA ALA A 141 19.03 2.44 14.69
C ALA A 141 18.78 0.93 14.53
N ILE A 142 19.32 0.13 15.46
CA ILE A 142 19.11 -1.32 15.49
C ILE A 142 17.72 -1.62 16.07
N LEU A 143 16.72 -1.39 15.27
CA LEU A 143 15.31 -1.65 15.56
C LEU A 143 14.71 -2.60 14.52
N PRO A 144 13.66 -3.37 14.87
CA PRO A 144 12.91 -4.16 13.90
C PRO A 144 12.38 -3.31 12.73
N ASN A 145 12.45 -3.85 11.51
CA ASN A 145 12.10 -3.11 10.28
C ASN A 145 10.69 -2.51 10.29
N HIS A 146 9.72 -3.20 10.93
CA HIS A 146 8.35 -2.68 11.06
C HIS A 146 8.28 -1.45 11.98
N LEU A 147 9.10 -1.35 13.03
CA LEU A 147 9.17 -0.16 13.88
C LEU A 147 9.83 1.00 13.15
N LEU A 148 10.92 0.75 12.41
CA LEU A 148 11.53 1.76 11.53
C LEU A 148 10.50 2.29 10.53
N PHE A 149 9.69 1.41 9.92
CA PHE A 149 8.62 1.81 9.01
C PHE A 149 7.56 2.69 9.69
N LEU A 150 7.10 2.31 10.89
CA LEU A 150 6.09 3.07 11.64
C LEU A 150 6.58 4.46 12.04
N LEU A 151 7.85 4.60 12.37
CA LEU A 151 8.45 5.89 12.75
C LEU A 151 8.73 6.79 11.54
N SER A 152 8.81 6.24 10.35
CA SER A 152 9.29 6.92 9.15
C SER A 152 8.28 6.89 7.99
N LEU A 153 8.38 5.95 7.05
CA LEU A 153 7.57 5.91 5.82
C LEU A 153 6.04 5.90 6.09
N LYS A 154 5.60 5.32 7.22
CA LYS A 154 4.19 5.33 7.62
C LYS A 154 3.65 6.76 7.81
N ARG A 155 4.52 7.76 8.03
CA ARG A 155 4.10 9.17 8.16
C ARG A 155 3.46 9.70 6.88
N ALA A 156 3.96 9.32 5.70
CA ALA A 156 3.34 9.67 4.43
C ALA A 156 1.88 9.19 4.36
N VAL A 157 1.65 7.93 4.75
CA VAL A 157 0.31 7.32 4.77
C VAL A 157 -0.62 8.05 5.74
N ILE A 158 -0.16 8.27 6.98
CA ILE A 158 -0.96 8.92 8.04
C ILE A 158 -1.33 10.34 7.59
N ILE A 159 -0.36 11.14 7.16
CA ILE A 159 -0.61 12.51 6.75
C ILE A 159 -1.58 12.56 5.58
N ALA A 160 -1.40 11.71 4.55
CA ALA A 160 -2.31 11.67 3.42
C ALA A 160 -3.75 11.31 3.83
N SER A 161 -3.93 10.36 4.78
CA SER A 161 -5.25 9.94 5.25
C SER A 161 -5.94 10.96 6.15
N GLU A 162 -5.17 11.77 6.88
CA GLU A 162 -5.67 12.72 7.88
C GLU A 162 -5.83 14.16 7.34
N LEU A 163 -5.35 14.44 6.12
CA LEU A 163 -5.42 15.79 5.51
C LEU A 163 -6.79 16.43 5.56
N LYS A 164 -7.86 15.64 5.44
CA LYS A 164 -9.24 16.12 5.48
C LYS A 164 -9.65 16.73 6.84
N PHE A 165 -8.89 16.44 7.91
CA PHE A 165 -9.14 16.95 9.26
C PHE A 165 -8.32 18.21 9.58
N PHE A 166 -7.38 18.56 8.71
CA PHE A 166 -6.51 19.71 8.90
C PHE A 166 -6.78 20.74 7.81
N ASP A 167 -7.14 21.96 8.21
CA ASP A 167 -7.25 23.10 7.31
C ASP A 167 -5.86 23.70 7.02
N VAL A 168 -4.96 22.85 6.53
CA VAL A 168 -3.57 23.21 6.26
C VAL A 168 -3.21 22.83 4.83
N VAL A 169 -2.70 23.80 4.07
CA VAL A 169 -2.08 23.53 2.77
C VAL A 169 -0.68 22.99 3.00
N LEU A 170 -0.44 21.75 2.64
CA LEU A 170 0.90 21.14 2.70
C LEU A 170 1.68 21.52 1.45
N THR A 171 2.61 22.43 1.62
CA THR A 171 3.60 22.77 0.57
C THR A 171 4.68 21.70 0.50
N GLU A 172 5.43 21.68 -0.59
CA GLU A 172 6.57 20.76 -0.76
C GLU A 172 7.61 20.96 0.35
N ASP A 173 7.91 22.19 0.75
CA ASP A 173 8.84 22.52 1.83
C ASP A 173 8.40 21.91 3.18
N ILE A 174 7.09 21.93 3.47
CA ILE A 174 6.56 21.33 4.69
C ILE A 174 6.75 19.80 4.63
N LEU A 175 6.46 19.17 3.49
CA LEU A 175 6.63 17.74 3.31
C LEU A 175 8.10 17.34 3.40
N GLU A 176 9.03 18.09 2.80
CA GLU A 176 10.47 17.86 2.95
C GLU A 176 10.92 17.97 4.42
N SER A 177 10.44 18.96 5.17
CA SER A 177 10.71 19.06 6.61
C SER A 177 10.20 17.85 7.39
N ILE A 178 9.07 17.27 7.00
CA ILE A 178 8.53 16.05 7.61
C ILE A 178 9.39 14.84 7.26
N ILE A 179 9.83 14.73 5.99
CA ILE A 179 10.73 13.69 5.52
C ILE A 179 12.02 13.68 6.35
N GLU A 180 12.67 14.83 6.48
CA GLU A 180 13.88 14.97 7.28
C GLU A 180 13.69 14.60 8.76
N ARG A 181 12.57 15.03 9.37
CA ARG A 181 12.26 14.72 10.77
C ARG A 181 12.00 13.24 10.97
N SER A 182 11.27 12.61 10.07
CA SER A 182 10.98 11.18 10.14
C SER A 182 12.22 10.33 9.81
N TRP A 183 13.12 10.82 8.98
CA TRP A 183 14.45 10.24 8.78
C TRP A 183 15.27 10.26 10.06
N ARG A 184 15.37 11.43 10.73
CA ARG A 184 16.10 11.57 12.01
C ARG A 184 15.53 10.66 13.09
N ALA A 185 14.24 10.38 13.10
CA ALA A 185 13.60 9.49 14.08
C ALA A 185 14.04 8.02 13.97
N ILE A 186 14.67 7.61 12.86
CA ILE A 186 15.14 6.24 12.65
C ILE A 186 16.66 6.12 12.58
N GLN A 187 17.38 7.23 12.63
CA GLN A 187 18.84 7.24 12.68
C GLN A 187 19.37 6.70 14.03
N LYS A 188 20.64 6.28 14.02
CA LYS A 188 21.37 5.80 15.20
C LYS A 188 21.67 6.96 16.14
#